data_ece6347c7fb94ae405b9f97d44782f47
#
_entry.id   ece6347c7fb94ae405b9f97d44782f47
#
_cell.length_a   1.000
_cell.length_b   1.000
_cell.length_c   1.000
_cell.angle_alpha   90.00
_cell.angle_beta   90.00
_cell.angle_gamma   90.00
#
_symmetry.space_group_name_H-M   'P 1'
#
loop_
_entity.id
_entity.type
_entity.pdbx_description
1 polymer ?
#
loop_
_entity_poly.entity_id
_entity_poly.type
_entity_poly.pdbx_seq_one_letter_code
_entity_poly.pdbx_strand_id
1 'polypeptide(L)'
;MNWKNMMNEKSRTEYSVVNMTVAFIAQALAILMGFFTRVIFTRTLSEGYVGINGLFTDILNILSLSELGVGTAITYALYAPIAANDIKKQQILMRMFRTFYRITAFFVLSAGLCLIPFLDILMKDRPDVDHLIIIYLLYLLNSFASYLLIYKKTLVDAHQMNYITVIYHNGFLVLQYICQIIILLLTQNFILFLVVVVVCTISGNICMSRKADRLFPYLKETCKEQLPQEESRNILKNVKAMLMHKISNVVVNNTDNLLISSFVGVVTAGIYSNYYLIIGSVRQVLDQAMLGVTASVGNLGVTEEKEKIGQIFDRLFFIGYWMFGFAGICLLELLDPFVELAFGRKYLFQKEIVLILCINFFINGMRRAVLIFKESMGLFWYDRYKAIAEAILNLVISVLLVTHFGVAGVFAGTFCSTVLTSVWVEPYVIYKYRLKKPVIGFFVKYVRYLGVMSVVWGITEFCCNFVKGQAFWVLVCRLGICLVIPNVLLWFIYKRTEEWKALWNLLKRIAGKVFAGGKR
;
A
#
# COMPACT_ATOMS: atom_id res chain seq x y z
N MET A 1 -24.35 -19.78 -23.26
CA MET A 1 -24.91 -19.26 -22.02
C MET A 1 -24.99 -17.74 -22.15
N ASN A 2 -26.20 -17.19 -22.18
CA ASN A 2 -26.47 -15.83 -22.65
C ASN A 2 -26.06 -14.80 -21.59
N TRP A 3 -25.17 -13.92 -21.95
CA TRP A 3 -24.50 -12.92 -21.12
C TRP A 3 -25.46 -12.00 -20.34
N LYS A 4 -26.57 -11.63 -21.00
CA LYS A 4 -27.63 -10.82 -20.38
C LYS A 4 -28.28 -11.48 -19.15
N ASN A 5 -28.34 -12.81 -19.10
CA ASN A 5 -28.97 -13.53 -17.98
C ASN A 5 -28.06 -13.59 -16.73
N MET A 6 -26.72 -13.61 -16.90
CA MET A 6 -25.80 -13.59 -15.76
C MET A 6 -25.72 -12.22 -15.06
N MET A 7 -25.98 -11.13 -15.77
CA MET A 7 -25.95 -9.77 -15.18
C MET A 7 -27.26 -9.41 -14.45
N ASN A 8 -28.37 -10.10 -14.72
CA ASN A 8 -29.67 -9.84 -14.09
C ASN A 8 -29.89 -10.61 -12.77
N GLU A 9 -29.05 -11.60 -12.43
CA GLU A 9 -29.29 -12.50 -11.29
C GLU A 9 -28.68 -12.04 -9.96
N LYS A 10 -27.69 -11.12 -9.95
CA LYS A 10 -27.08 -10.63 -8.70
C LYS A 10 -27.25 -9.13 -8.52
N SER A 11 -27.74 -8.73 -7.35
CA SER A 11 -27.83 -7.32 -6.97
C SER A 11 -26.43 -6.70 -6.87
N ARG A 12 -26.29 -5.37 -7.07
CA ARG A 12 -25.02 -4.64 -6.90
C ARG A 12 -24.38 -4.89 -5.53
N THR A 13 -25.20 -5.14 -4.52
CA THR A 13 -24.78 -5.44 -3.15
C THR A 13 -24.13 -6.82 -3.05
N GLU A 14 -24.66 -7.82 -3.74
CA GLU A 14 -24.10 -9.18 -3.76
C GLU A 14 -22.73 -9.23 -4.45
N TYR A 15 -22.57 -8.54 -5.58
CA TYR A 15 -21.25 -8.38 -6.21
C TYR A 15 -20.25 -7.69 -5.29
N SER A 16 -20.68 -6.68 -4.56
CA SER A 16 -19.82 -5.96 -3.61
C SER A 16 -19.35 -6.88 -2.48
N VAL A 17 -20.24 -7.68 -1.91
CA VAL A 17 -19.90 -8.64 -0.83
C VAL A 17 -18.95 -9.72 -1.34
N VAL A 18 -19.21 -10.30 -2.52
CA VAL A 18 -18.33 -11.31 -3.12
C VAL A 18 -16.95 -10.72 -3.41
N ASN A 19 -16.88 -9.53 -4.01
CA ASN A 19 -15.62 -8.84 -4.29
C ASN A 19 -14.81 -8.62 -3.00
N MET A 20 -15.45 -8.15 -1.92
CA MET A 20 -14.77 -7.90 -0.64
C MET A 20 -14.26 -9.20 -0.01
N THR A 21 -15.07 -10.25 0.04
CA THR A 21 -14.69 -11.52 0.67
C THR A 21 -13.55 -12.19 -0.09
N VAL A 22 -13.66 -12.28 -1.42
CA VAL A 22 -12.61 -12.87 -2.26
C VAL A 22 -11.31 -12.06 -2.16
N ALA A 23 -11.41 -10.72 -2.19
CA ALA A 23 -10.23 -9.86 -2.06
C ALA A 23 -9.53 -10.04 -0.71
N PHE A 24 -10.30 -10.13 0.39
CA PHE A 24 -9.74 -10.31 1.72
C PHE A 24 -9.02 -11.66 1.87
N ILE A 25 -9.65 -12.76 1.48
CA ILE A 25 -9.06 -14.11 1.57
C ILE A 25 -7.82 -14.21 0.68
N ALA A 26 -7.91 -13.75 -0.56
CA ALA A 26 -6.80 -13.79 -1.49
C ALA A 26 -5.62 -12.92 -1.04
N GLN A 27 -5.89 -11.76 -0.44
CA GLN A 27 -4.87 -10.87 0.11
C GLN A 27 -4.18 -11.48 1.34
N ALA A 28 -4.95 -12.07 2.26
CA ALA A 28 -4.40 -12.74 3.43
C ALA A 28 -3.47 -13.89 3.02
N LEU A 29 -3.90 -14.73 2.07
CA LEU A 29 -3.10 -15.82 1.54
C LEU A 29 -1.82 -15.32 0.85
N ALA A 30 -1.91 -14.26 0.04
CA ALA A 30 -0.77 -13.67 -0.63
C ALA A 30 0.26 -13.09 0.35
N ILE A 31 -0.19 -12.41 1.43
CA ILE A 31 0.69 -11.90 2.49
C ILE A 31 1.41 -13.06 3.19
N LEU A 32 0.68 -14.10 3.58
CA LEU A 32 1.27 -15.26 4.25
C LEU A 32 2.30 -15.96 3.36
N MET A 33 1.95 -16.27 2.12
CA MET A 33 2.85 -16.92 1.18
C MET A 33 4.06 -16.05 0.84
N GLY A 34 3.88 -14.75 0.66
CA GLY A 34 4.97 -13.80 0.45
C GLY A 34 5.93 -13.75 1.64
N PHE A 35 5.39 -13.76 2.87
CA PHE A 35 6.20 -13.82 4.07
C PHE A 35 7.01 -15.12 4.17
N PHE A 36 6.39 -16.30 3.96
CA PHE A 36 7.12 -17.58 3.97
C PHE A 36 8.20 -17.62 2.88
N THR A 37 7.89 -17.15 1.67
CA THR A 37 8.89 -17.04 0.59
C THR A 37 10.05 -16.15 1.01
N ARG A 38 9.78 -15.02 1.68
CA ARG A 38 10.82 -14.10 2.17
C ARG A 38 11.69 -14.73 3.25
N VAL A 39 11.11 -15.47 4.18
CA VAL A 39 11.87 -16.21 5.22
C VAL A 39 12.80 -17.23 4.59
N ILE A 40 12.31 -18.05 3.64
CA ILE A 40 13.13 -19.04 2.94
C ILE A 40 14.22 -18.33 2.13
N PHE A 41 13.89 -17.26 1.41
CA PHE A 41 14.82 -16.45 0.63
C PHE A 41 15.99 -15.93 1.47
N THR A 42 15.71 -15.35 2.64
CA THR A 42 16.74 -14.81 3.54
C THR A 42 17.57 -15.88 4.24
N ARG A 43 17.07 -17.11 4.34
CA ARG A 43 17.80 -18.24 4.93
C ARG A 43 18.64 -19.01 3.91
N THR A 44 18.27 -18.97 2.62
CA THR A 44 18.95 -19.72 1.56
C THR A 44 19.96 -18.91 0.78
N LEU A 45 19.74 -17.60 0.64
CA LEU A 45 20.61 -16.71 -0.13
C LEU A 45 21.38 -15.75 0.77
N SER A 46 22.48 -15.18 0.24
CA SER A 46 23.29 -14.20 0.97
C SER A 46 22.55 -12.87 1.15
N GLU A 47 23.00 -12.07 2.11
CA GLU A 47 22.44 -10.74 2.41
C GLU A 47 22.52 -9.78 1.22
N GLY A 48 23.54 -9.94 0.37
CA GLY A 48 23.67 -9.18 -0.86
C GLY A 48 22.46 -9.36 -1.81
N TYR A 49 21.95 -10.58 -1.99
CA TYR A 49 20.74 -10.81 -2.79
C TYR A 49 19.49 -10.20 -2.16
N VAL A 50 19.40 -10.19 -0.83
CA VAL A 50 18.30 -9.55 -0.10
C VAL A 50 18.28 -8.04 -0.35
N GLY A 51 19.45 -7.41 -0.30
CA GLY A 51 19.62 -5.99 -0.59
C GLY A 51 19.30 -5.62 -2.04
N ILE A 52 19.84 -6.37 -3.00
CA ILE A 52 19.59 -6.17 -4.44
C ILE A 52 18.09 -6.33 -4.75
N ASN A 53 17.42 -7.32 -4.17
CA ASN A 53 15.98 -7.51 -4.35
C ASN A 53 15.17 -6.28 -3.90
N GLY A 54 15.50 -5.71 -2.75
CA GLY A 54 14.89 -4.45 -2.28
C GLY A 54 15.17 -3.28 -3.21
N LEU A 55 16.45 -3.02 -3.48
CA LEU A 55 16.90 -1.90 -4.30
C LEU A 55 16.28 -1.93 -5.72
N PHE A 56 16.37 -3.06 -6.43
CA PHE A 56 15.85 -3.16 -7.78
C PHE A 56 14.32 -3.08 -7.84
N THR A 57 13.64 -3.60 -6.83
CA THR A 57 12.19 -3.44 -6.70
C THR A 57 11.82 -1.95 -6.58
N ASP A 58 12.53 -1.18 -5.77
CA ASP A 58 12.20 0.24 -5.56
C ASP A 58 12.63 1.12 -6.74
N ILE A 59 13.76 0.84 -7.39
CA ILE A 59 14.14 1.50 -8.65
C ILE A 59 13.02 1.32 -9.69
N LEU A 60 12.52 0.10 -9.88
CA LEU A 60 11.45 -0.16 -10.85
C LEU A 60 10.11 0.43 -10.42
N ASN A 61 9.80 0.47 -9.12
CA ASN A 61 8.64 1.18 -8.61
C ASN A 61 8.69 2.68 -8.92
N ILE A 62 9.88 3.30 -8.80
CA ILE A 62 10.09 4.70 -9.19
C ILE A 62 9.93 4.87 -10.72
N LEU A 63 10.51 4.01 -11.53
CA LEU A 63 10.33 4.04 -13.00
C LEU A 63 8.86 3.85 -13.40
N SER A 64 8.12 3.07 -12.62
CA SER A 64 6.68 2.81 -12.81
C SER A 64 5.78 4.03 -12.52
N LEU A 65 6.36 5.17 -12.10
CA LEU A 65 5.63 6.44 -11.93
C LEU A 65 4.87 6.86 -13.20
N SER A 66 5.34 6.46 -14.37
CA SER A 66 4.69 6.74 -15.65
C SER A 66 3.29 6.12 -15.80
N GLU A 67 2.98 5.06 -15.04
CA GLU A 67 1.64 4.41 -15.01
C GLU A 67 0.68 5.04 -14.00
N LEU A 68 1.21 5.71 -12.96
CA LEU A 68 0.46 6.12 -11.80
C LEU A 68 -0.65 7.13 -12.15
N GLY A 69 -1.88 6.69 -12.02
CA GLY A 69 -3.07 7.50 -12.27
C GLY A 69 -3.81 7.19 -13.57
N VAL A 70 -3.13 6.60 -14.54
CA VAL A 70 -3.73 6.27 -15.84
C VAL A 70 -4.82 5.22 -15.67
N GLY A 71 -4.53 4.11 -14.98
CA GLY A 71 -5.50 3.04 -14.75
C GLY A 71 -6.80 3.54 -14.09
N THR A 72 -6.70 4.39 -13.07
CA THR A 72 -7.87 4.95 -12.38
C THR A 72 -8.64 5.97 -13.23
N ALA A 73 -7.95 6.83 -13.95
CA ALA A 73 -8.58 7.80 -14.88
C ALA A 73 -9.32 7.07 -16.01
N ILE A 74 -8.76 6.00 -16.49
CA ILE A 74 -9.31 5.10 -17.51
C ILE A 74 -10.56 4.38 -17.01
N THR A 75 -10.49 3.76 -15.84
CA THR A 75 -11.65 3.11 -15.23
C THR A 75 -12.81 4.09 -15.09
N TYR A 76 -12.51 5.32 -14.64
CA TYR A 76 -13.51 6.37 -14.53
C TYR A 76 -14.12 6.75 -15.90
N ALA A 77 -13.30 6.89 -16.94
CA ALA A 77 -13.77 7.21 -18.29
C ALA A 77 -14.64 6.09 -18.91
N LEU A 78 -14.48 4.84 -18.46
CA LEU A 78 -15.26 3.69 -18.94
C LEU A 78 -16.65 3.60 -18.29
N TYR A 79 -16.89 4.17 -17.11
CA TYR A 79 -18.17 4.02 -16.42
C TYR A 79 -19.37 4.55 -17.22
N ALA A 80 -19.26 5.73 -17.83
CA ALA A 80 -20.34 6.31 -18.61
C ALA A 80 -20.68 5.50 -19.87
N PRO A 81 -19.70 5.10 -20.73
CA PRO A 81 -19.95 4.21 -21.87
C PRO A 81 -20.47 2.83 -21.49
N ILE A 82 -20.05 2.28 -20.33
CA ILE A 82 -20.57 1.00 -19.84
C ILE A 82 -22.04 1.15 -19.41
N ALA A 83 -22.37 2.21 -18.66
CA ALA A 83 -23.75 2.47 -18.23
C ALA A 83 -24.70 2.71 -19.41
N ALA A 84 -24.19 3.35 -20.49
CA ALA A 84 -24.94 3.61 -21.71
C ALA A 84 -24.95 2.43 -22.71
N ASN A 85 -24.27 1.30 -22.42
CA ASN A 85 -24.03 0.18 -23.34
C ASN A 85 -23.43 0.62 -24.70
N ASP A 86 -22.64 1.70 -24.71
CA ASP A 86 -21.96 2.20 -25.90
C ASP A 86 -20.68 1.40 -26.16
N ILE A 87 -20.84 0.28 -26.89
CA ILE A 87 -19.74 -0.63 -27.22
C ILE A 87 -18.67 0.07 -28.07
N LYS A 88 -19.08 0.94 -29.02
CA LYS A 88 -18.12 1.66 -29.87
C LYS A 88 -17.21 2.53 -29.05
N LYS A 89 -17.74 3.32 -28.12
CA LYS A 89 -16.97 4.20 -27.27
C LYS A 89 -16.05 3.41 -26.31
N GLN A 90 -16.51 2.25 -25.81
CA GLN A 90 -15.66 1.35 -25.04
C GLN A 90 -14.46 0.85 -25.89
N GLN A 91 -14.68 0.42 -27.15
CA GLN A 91 -13.60 -0.01 -28.05
C GLN A 91 -12.57 1.11 -28.33
N ILE A 92 -13.04 2.33 -28.59
CA ILE A 92 -12.17 3.49 -28.83
C ILE A 92 -11.29 3.78 -27.61
N LEU A 93 -11.90 3.83 -26.41
CA LEU A 93 -11.18 4.03 -25.15
C LEU A 93 -10.16 2.93 -24.91
N MET A 94 -10.54 1.66 -25.09
CA MET A 94 -9.64 0.52 -24.90
C MET A 94 -8.44 0.51 -25.87
N ARG A 95 -8.64 1.01 -27.11
CA ARG A 95 -7.54 1.22 -28.06
C ARG A 95 -6.58 2.31 -27.60
N MET A 96 -7.11 3.45 -27.13
CA MET A 96 -6.30 4.54 -26.56
C MET A 96 -5.45 4.03 -25.40
N PHE A 97 -6.05 3.23 -24.50
CA PHE A 97 -5.38 2.67 -23.33
C PHE A 97 -4.30 1.65 -23.70
N ARG A 98 -4.60 0.78 -24.65
CA ARG A 98 -3.58 -0.16 -25.19
C ARG A 98 -2.36 0.60 -25.70
N THR A 99 -2.56 1.70 -26.42
CA THR A 99 -1.46 2.52 -26.94
C THR A 99 -0.70 3.18 -25.80
N PHE A 100 -1.41 3.74 -24.82
CA PHE A 100 -0.79 4.36 -23.67
C PHE A 100 0.06 3.37 -22.85
N TYR A 101 -0.47 2.20 -22.50
CA TYR A 101 0.27 1.19 -21.74
C TYR A 101 1.48 0.65 -22.52
N ARG A 102 1.40 0.58 -23.84
CA ARG A 102 2.57 0.23 -24.67
C ARG A 102 3.65 1.30 -24.62
N ILE A 103 3.28 2.58 -24.75
CA ILE A 103 4.22 3.70 -24.62
C ILE A 103 4.89 3.66 -23.25
N THR A 104 4.10 3.49 -22.18
CA THR A 104 4.63 3.37 -20.81
C THR A 104 5.58 2.18 -20.66
N ALA A 105 5.23 1.00 -21.19
CA ALA A 105 6.09 -0.18 -21.14
C ALA A 105 7.47 0.09 -21.83
N PHE A 106 7.45 0.65 -23.02
CA PHE A 106 8.69 0.99 -23.73
C PHE A 106 9.48 2.12 -23.07
N PHE A 107 8.80 3.10 -22.46
CA PHE A 107 9.46 4.13 -21.67
C PHE A 107 10.18 3.54 -20.45
N VAL A 108 9.51 2.66 -19.68
CA VAL A 108 10.12 1.99 -18.52
C VAL A 108 11.30 1.12 -18.95
N LEU A 109 11.15 0.38 -20.05
CA LEU A 109 12.24 -0.42 -20.60
C LEU A 109 13.44 0.44 -21.01
N SER A 110 13.22 1.51 -21.77
CA SER A 110 14.29 2.39 -22.25
C SER A 110 14.97 3.13 -21.08
N ALA A 111 14.19 3.70 -20.16
CA ALA A 111 14.72 4.38 -18.98
C ALA A 111 15.47 3.41 -18.06
N GLY A 112 14.96 2.18 -17.89
CA GLY A 112 15.65 1.13 -17.13
C GLY A 112 16.97 0.71 -17.77
N LEU A 113 17.04 0.56 -19.10
CA LEU A 113 18.30 0.28 -19.79
C LEU A 113 19.31 1.42 -19.65
N CYS A 114 18.84 2.66 -19.70
CA CYS A 114 19.70 3.84 -19.47
C CYS A 114 20.25 3.93 -18.05
N LEU A 115 19.64 3.26 -17.06
CA LEU A 115 20.13 3.23 -15.69
C LEU A 115 21.28 2.24 -15.46
N ILE A 116 21.51 1.27 -16.37
CA ILE A 116 22.55 0.23 -16.21
C ILE A 116 23.92 0.82 -15.87
N PRO A 117 24.44 1.84 -16.58
CA PRO A 117 25.75 2.42 -16.26
C PRO A 117 25.80 3.17 -14.92
N PHE A 118 24.64 3.49 -14.34
CA PHE A 118 24.54 4.22 -13.06
C PHE A 118 24.28 3.29 -11.87
N LEU A 119 24.14 1.97 -12.07
CA LEU A 119 23.86 1.03 -10.99
C LEU A 119 24.93 1.05 -9.90
N ASP A 120 26.20 1.19 -10.27
CA ASP A 120 27.32 1.26 -9.32
C ASP A 120 27.27 2.53 -8.45
N ILE A 121 26.69 3.63 -8.92
CA ILE A 121 26.47 4.86 -8.13
C ILE A 121 25.35 4.66 -7.10
N LEU A 122 24.37 3.83 -7.42
CA LEU A 122 23.23 3.55 -6.55
C LEU A 122 23.56 2.50 -5.46
N MET A 123 24.77 1.93 -5.49
CA MET A 123 25.24 0.91 -4.56
C MET A 123 26.57 1.34 -3.95
N LYS A 124 26.55 1.85 -2.71
CA LYS A 124 27.76 2.30 -2.03
C LYS A 124 28.80 1.19 -1.90
N ASP A 125 28.35 0.01 -1.45
CA ASP A 125 29.19 -1.18 -1.33
C ASP A 125 28.58 -2.25 -2.25
N ARG A 126 29.18 -2.44 -3.42
CA ARG A 126 28.70 -3.45 -4.37
C ARG A 126 28.76 -4.82 -3.71
N PRO A 127 27.62 -5.48 -3.52
CA PRO A 127 27.61 -6.82 -2.93
C PRO A 127 28.26 -7.81 -3.90
N ASP A 128 28.94 -8.80 -3.35
CA ASP A 128 29.51 -9.93 -4.11
C ASP A 128 28.37 -10.83 -4.58
N VAL A 129 27.82 -10.48 -5.73
CA VAL A 129 26.68 -11.17 -6.35
C VAL A 129 27.00 -11.39 -7.82
N ASP A 130 26.96 -12.67 -8.21
CA ASP A 130 27.16 -13.08 -9.59
C ASP A 130 26.06 -12.56 -10.52
N HIS A 131 26.48 -12.17 -11.72
CA HIS A 131 25.53 -11.82 -12.79
C HIS A 131 24.55 -10.67 -12.48
N LEU A 132 24.98 -9.63 -11.74
CA LEU A 132 24.16 -8.49 -11.32
C LEU A 132 23.34 -7.87 -12.47
N ILE A 133 23.95 -7.70 -13.64
CA ILE A 133 23.27 -7.13 -14.82
C ILE A 133 22.13 -8.05 -15.30
N ILE A 134 22.33 -9.37 -15.30
CA ILE A 134 21.29 -10.33 -15.69
C ILE A 134 20.12 -10.27 -14.70
N ILE A 135 20.42 -10.18 -13.42
CA ILE A 135 19.44 -10.01 -12.37
C ILE A 135 18.62 -8.73 -12.61
N TYR A 136 19.29 -7.60 -12.83
CA TYR A 136 18.61 -6.33 -13.13
C TYR A 136 17.73 -6.42 -14.39
N LEU A 137 18.23 -7.03 -15.46
CA LEU A 137 17.47 -7.22 -16.70
C LEU A 137 16.22 -8.09 -16.50
N LEU A 138 16.27 -9.11 -15.64
CA LEU A 138 15.09 -9.93 -15.31
C LEU A 138 14.05 -9.11 -14.55
N TYR A 139 14.45 -8.25 -13.61
CA TYR A 139 13.54 -7.31 -12.95
C TYR A 139 12.91 -6.34 -13.95
N LEU A 140 13.72 -5.77 -14.85
CA LEU A 140 13.26 -4.85 -15.88
C LEU A 140 12.30 -5.55 -16.86
N LEU A 141 12.59 -6.78 -17.26
CA LEU A 141 11.73 -7.60 -18.11
C LEU A 141 10.39 -7.92 -17.43
N ASN A 142 10.40 -8.23 -16.13
CA ASN A 142 9.19 -8.43 -15.35
C ASN A 142 8.33 -7.17 -15.32
N SER A 143 8.95 -6.02 -15.06
CA SER A 143 8.26 -4.73 -15.08
C SER A 143 7.67 -4.42 -16.45
N PHE A 144 8.43 -4.58 -17.53
CA PHE A 144 7.96 -4.43 -18.91
C PHE A 144 6.77 -5.36 -19.22
N ALA A 145 6.89 -6.65 -18.87
CA ALA A 145 5.85 -7.66 -19.09
C ALA A 145 4.56 -7.37 -18.34
N SER A 146 4.66 -6.75 -17.15
CA SER A 146 3.50 -6.39 -16.33
C SER A 146 2.57 -5.40 -17.03
N TYR A 147 3.11 -4.52 -17.90
CA TYR A 147 2.32 -3.52 -18.62
C TYR A 147 1.61 -4.01 -19.87
N LEU A 148 2.09 -5.08 -20.52
CA LEU A 148 1.69 -5.40 -21.90
C LEU A 148 0.20 -5.71 -22.07
N LEU A 149 -0.50 -6.30 -21.13
CA LEU A 149 -1.90 -6.73 -21.30
C LEU A 149 -2.84 -6.19 -20.21
N ILE A 150 -2.32 -5.37 -19.31
CA ILE A 150 -3.03 -4.89 -18.12
C ILE A 150 -4.29 -4.07 -18.45
N TYR A 151 -4.32 -3.37 -19.60
CA TYR A 151 -5.46 -2.55 -20.03
C TYR A 151 -6.79 -3.34 -20.10
N LYS A 152 -6.75 -4.63 -20.41
CA LYS A 152 -7.95 -5.49 -20.46
C LYS A 152 -8.50 -5.79 -19.06
N LYS A 153 -7.63 -5.92 -18.07
CA LYS A 153 -8.01 -6.04 -16.66
C LYS A 153 -8.87 -4.85 -16.22
N THR A 154 -8.46 -3.63 -16.61
CA THR A 154 -9.17 -2.40 -16.26
C THR A 154 -10.63 -2.39 -16.74
N LEU A 155 -10.93 -2.99 -17.90
CA LEU A 155 -12.31 -3.13 -18.39
C LEU A 155 -13.13 -4.09 -17.50
N VAL A 156 -12.56 -5.20 -17.07
CA VAL A 156 -13.22 -6.16 -16.17
C VAL A 156 -13.53 -5.49 -14.83
N ASP A 157 -12.58 -4.70 -14.30
CA ASP A 157 -12.76 -3.94 -13.05
C ASP A 157 -13.85 -2.86 -13.20
N ALA A 158 -13.89 -2.16 -14.34
CA ALA A 158 -14.91 -1.15 -14.63
C ALA A 158 -16.34 -1.75 -14.70
N HIS A 159 -16.47 -3.02 -15.10
CA HIS A 159 -17.72 -3.77 -15.05
C HIS A 159 -18.05 -4.35 -13.66
N GLN A 160 -17.38 -3.91 -12.61
CA GLN A 160 -17.57 -4.36 -11.21
C GLN A 160 -17.26 -5.85 -10.97
N MET A 161 -16.57 -6.53 -11.90
CA MET A 161 -16.15 -7.93 -11.78
C MET A 161 -14.73 -8.07 -11.22
N ASN A 162 -14.34 -7.20 -10.29
CA ASN A 162 -12.99 -7.17 -9.70
C ASN A 162 -12.60 -8.51 -9.05
N TYR A 163 -13.56 -9.31 -8.57
CA TYR A 163 -13.27 -10.65 -8.04
C TYR A 163 -12.56 -11.55 -9.06
N ILE A 164 -12.86 -11.42 -10.36
CA ILE A 164 -12.18 -12.18 -11.42
C ILE A 164 -10.71 -11.78 -11.49
N THR A 165 -10.43 -10.47 -11.52
CA THR A 165 -9.07 -9.95 -11.61
C THR A 165 -8.25 -10.32 -10.38
N VAL A 166 -8.87 -10.29 -9.19
CA VAL A 166 -8.25 -10.69 -7.92
C VAL A 166 -7.92 -12.19 -7.90
N ILE A 167 -8.83 -13.05 -8.36
CA ILE A 167 -8.60 -14.51 -8.42
C ILE A 167 -7.43 -14.84 -9.36
N TYR A 168 -7.40 -14.27 -10.57
CA TYR A 168 -6.32 -14.53 -11.52
C TYR A 168 -4.99 -13.99 -10.99
N HIS A 169 -4.96 -12.75 -10.50
CA HIS A 169 -3.73 -12.14 -9.99
C HIS A 169 -3.16 -12.91 -8.79
N ASN A 170 -3.96 -13.11 -7.75
CA ASN A 170 -3.48 -13.80 -6.55
C ASN A 170 -3.26 -15.30 -6.77
N GLY A 171 -4.03 -15.93 -7.67
CA GLY A 171 -3.80 -17.34 -8.03
C GLY A 171 -2.42 -17.55 -8.67
N PHE A 172 -2.05 -16.70 -9.64
CA PHE A 172 -0.70 -16.75 -10.21
C PHE A 172 0.39 -16.29 -9.24
N LEU A 173 0.09 -15.36 -8.32
CA LEU A 173 1.02 -14.94 -7.28
C LEU A 173 1.32 -16.08 -6.29
N VAL A 174 0.30 -16.81 -5.84
CA VAL A 174 0.47 -17.99 -4.97
C VAL A 174 1.25 -19.08 -5.69
N LEU A 175 0.92 -19.36 -6.96
CA LEU A 175 1.68 -20.31 -7.78
C LEU A 175 3.15 -19.88 -7.88
N GLN A 176 3.41 -18.60 -8.13
CA GLN A 176 4.76 -18.03 -8.17
C GLN A 176 5.50 -18.30 -6.85
N TYR A 177 4.88 -17.99 -5.70
CA TYR A 177 5.51 -18.22 -4.39
C TYR A 177 5.83 -19.70 -4.15
N ILE A 178 4.93 -20.61 -4.50
CA ILE A 178 5.17 -22.06 -4.39
C ILE A 178 6.39 -22.46 -5.26
N CYS A 179 6.41 -22.06 -6.53
CA CYS A 179 7.53 -22.38 -7.41
C CYS A 179 8.85 -21.75 -6.93
N GLN A 180 8.82 -20.53 -6.43
CA GLN A 180 9.97 -19.84 -5.85
C GLN A 180 10.54 -20.58 -4.64
N ILE A 181 9.67 -21.02 -3.72
CA ILE A 181 10.07 -21.82 -2.54
C ILE A 181 10.75 -23.11 -2.99
N ILE A 182 10.14 -23.84 -3.93
CA ILE A 182 10.71 -25.09 -4.44
C ILE A 182 12.09 -24.86 -5.06
N ILE A 183 12.23 -23.83 -5.91
CA ILE A 183 13.51 -23.50 -6.56
C ILE A 183 14.56 -23.10 -5.54
N LEU A 184 14.23 -22.27 -4.55
CA LEU A 184 15.18 -21.87 -3.51
C LEU A 184 15.68 -23.07 -2.70
N LEU A 185 14.79 -23.99 -2.32
CA LEU A 185 15.15 -25.17 -1.54
C LEU A 185 15.98 -26.19 -2.33
N LEU A 186 15.72 -26.32 -3.65
CA LEU A 186 16.41 -27.31 -4.49
C LEU A 186 17.71 -26.77 -5.11
N THR A 187 17.75 -25.51 -5.51
CA THR A 187 18.85 -24.98 -6.35
C THR A 187 19.60 -23.81 -5.74
N GLN A 188 19.02 -23.10 -4.78
CA GLN A 188 19.56 -21.87 -4.19
C GLN A 188 19.94 -20.82 -5.25
N ASN A 189 19.31 -20.87 -6.42
CA ASN A 189 19.64 -20.04 -7.57
C ASN A 189 18.67 -18.85 -7.69
N PHE A 190 19.21 -17.63 -7.51
CA PHE A 190 18.41 -16.42 -7.58
C PHE A 190 17.93 -16.07 -9.00
N ILE A 191 18.69 -16.43 -10.02
CA ILE A 191 18.29 -16.19 -11.42
C ILE A 191 17.03 -17.02 -11.74
N LEU A 192 17.02 -18.31 -11.38
CA LEU A 192 15.85 -19.18 -11.58
C LEU A 192 14.63 -18.68 -10.78
N PHE A 193 14.86 -18.19 -9.56
CA PHE A 193 13.83 -17.55 -8.75
C PHE A 193 13.18 -16.36 -9.50
N LEU A 194 13.96 -15.50 -10.16
CA LEU A 194 13.46 -14.37 -10.94
C LEU A 194 12.80 -14.80 -12.26
N VAL A 195 13.32 -15.82 -12.91
CA VAL A 195 12.69 -16.38 -14.12
C VAL A 195 11.26 -16.84 -13.82
N VAL A 196 11.02 -17.48 -12.68
CA VAL A 196 9.65 -17.86 -12.24
C VAL A 196 8.77 -16.63 -12.11
N VAL A 197 9.26 -15.52 -11.54
CA VAL A 197 8.49 -14.26 -11.46
C VAL A 197 8.04 -13.82 -12.85
N VAL A 198 8.97 -13.74 -13.80
CA VAL A 198 8.68 -13.31 -15.17
C VAL A 198 7.67 -14.24 -15.85
N VAL A 199 7.87 -15.56 -15.76
CA VAL A 199 6.99 -16.57 -16.37
C VAL A 199 5.58 -16.50 -15.77
N CYS A 200 5.46 -16.40 -14.45
CA CYS A 200 4.15 -16.29 -13.78
C CYS A 200 3.44 -14.99 -14.13
N THR A 201 4.17 -13.86 -14.18
CA THR A 201 3.61 -12.56 -14.59
C THR A 201 3.07 -12.62 -16.03
N ILE A 202 3.85 -13.11 -16.97
CA ILE A 202 3.44 -13.24 -18.38
C ILE A 202 2.24 -14.19 -18.50
N SER A 203 2.31 -15.35 -17.87
CA SER A 203 1.23 -16.36 -17.92
C SER A 203 -0.06 -15.84 -17.31
N GLY A 204 0.02 -15.17 -16.15
CA GLY A 204 -1.11 -14.54 -15.49
C GLY A 204 -1.78 -13.47 -16.35
N ASN A 205 -0.97 -12.59 -16.96
CA ASN A 205 -1.47 -11.55 -17.86
C ASN A 205 -2.11 -12.13 -19.14
N ILE A 206 -1.55 -13.19 -19.72
CA ILE A 206 -2.14 -13.88 -20.86
C ILE A 206 -3.47 -14.55 -20.47
N CYS A 207 -3.53 -15.27 -19.36
CA CYS A 207 -4.74 -15.92 -18.88
C CYS A 207 -5.85 -14.90 -18.59
N MET A 208 -5.52 -13.80 -17.92
CA MET A 208 -6.45 -12.71 -17.64
C MET A 208 -6.93 -12.03 -18.94
N SER A 209 -6.02 -11.77 -19.89
CA SER A 209 -6.35 -11.22 -21.21
C SER A 209 -7.31 -12.13 -21.99
N ARG A 210 -7.05 -13.44 -22.01
CA ARG A 210 -7.93 -14.43 -22.66
C ARG A 210 -9.31 -14.49 -21.98
N LYS A 211 -9.36 -14.38 -20.66
CA LYS A 211 -10.61 -14.31 -19.92
C LYS A 211 -11.41 -13.04 -20.27
N ALA A 212 -10.75 -11.88 -20.33
CA ALA A 212 -11.37 -10.64 -20.77
C ALA A 212 -11.91 -10.72 -22.22
N ASP A 213 -11.17 -11.35 -23.16
CA ASP A 213 -11.61 -11.53 -24.54
C ASP A 213 -12.82 -12.48 -24.66
N ARG A 214 -12.99 -13.41 -23.71
CA ARG A 214 -14.20 -14.28 -23.64
C ARG A 214 -15.39 -13.54 -23.04
N LEU A 215 -15.14 -12.66 -22.06
CA LEU A 215 -16.18 -11.85 -21.44
C LEU A 215 -16.66 -10.72 -22.36
N PHE A 216 -15.76 -10.14 -23.13
CA PHE A 216 -15.98 -8.98 -24.01
C PHE A 216 -15.50 -9.28 -25.45
N PRO A 217 -16.25 -10.11 -26.23
CA PRO A 217 -15.85 -10.52 -27.58
C PRO A 217 -15.59 -9.34 -28.53
N TYR A 218 -16.30 -8.23 -28.31
CA TYR A 218 -16.18 -6.99 -29.11
C TYR A 218 -14.80 -6.33 -29.03
N LEU A 219 -13.95 -6.70 -28.06
CA LEU A 219 -12.57 -6.21 -27.98
C LEU A 219 -11.67 -6.73 -29.13
N LYS A 220 -12.08 -7.79 -29.80
CA LYS A 220 -11.38 -8.35 -30.96
C LYS A 220 -11.64 -7.57 -32.25
N GLU A 221 -12.73 -6.82 -32.27
CA GLU A 221 -13.09 -6.00 -33.42
C GLU A 221 -12.30 -4.69 -33.38
N THR A 222 -11.75 -4.30 -34.51
CA THR A 222 -10.94 -3.08 -34.63
C THR A 222 -11.85 -1.89 -34.99
N CYS A 223 -12.18 -1.05 -34.03
CA CYS A 223 -12.80 0.25 -34.31
C CYS A 223 -11.71 1.23 -34.80
N LYS A 224 -11.87 1.81 -35.99
CA LYS A 224 -10.93 2.81 -36.54
C LYS A 224 -11.24 4.24 -36.11
N GLU A 225 -12.39 4.48 -35.53
CA GLU A 225 -12.82 5.80 -35.06
C GLU A 225 -11.92 6.30 -33.93
N GLN A 226 -11.78 7.63 -33.82
CA GLN A 226 -11.00 8.29 -32.77
C GLN A 226 -11.96 9.05 -31.84
N LEU A 227 -11.55 9.20 -30.58
CA LEU A 227 -12.27 10.06 -29.65
C LEU A 227 -12.27 11.53 -30.13
N PRO A 228 -13.36 12.25 -29.93
CA PRO A 228 -13.37 13.69 -30.10
C PRO A 228 -12.19 14.33 -29.35
N GLN A 229 -11.52 15.29 -29.98
CA GLN A 229 -10.31 15.91 -29.40
C GLN A 229 -10.55 16.49 -28.01
N GLU A 230 -11.73 17.04 -27.77
CA GLU A 230 -12.12 17.62 -26.48
C GLU A 230 -12.21 16.55 -25.36
N GLU A 231 -12.82 15.41 -25.64
CA GLU A 231 -12.88 14.29 -24.68
C GLU A 231 -11.50 13.70 -24.39
N SER A 232 -10.70 13.52 -25.43
CA SER A 232 -9.31 13.05 -25.28
C SER A 232 -8.49 14.01 -24.43
N ARG A 233 -8.64 15.33 -24.63
CA ARG A 233 -7.97 16.37 -23.84
C ARG A 233 -8.42 16.35 -22.38
N ASN A 234 -9.71 16.13 -22.11
CA ASN A 234 -10.25 16.04 -20.76
C ASN A 234 -9.72 14.81 -20.02
N ILE A 235 -9.65 13.65 -20.68
CA ILE A 235 -9.05 12.43 -20.09
C ILE A 235 -7.58 12.67 -19.77
N LEU A 236 -6.80 13.23 -20.70
CA LEU A 236 -5.38 13.55 -20.47
C LEU A 236 -5.18 14.57 -19.35
N LYS A 237 -6.06 15.56 -19.21
CA LYS A 237 -6.04 16.53 -18.10
C LYS A 237 -6.25 15.82 -16.75
N ASN A 238 -7.20 14.88 -16.67
CA ASN A 238 -7.44 14.09 -15.47
C ASN A 238 -6.26 13.16 -15.15
N VAL A 239 -5.70 12.49 -16.16
CA VAL A 239 -4.48 11.69 -16.01
C VAL A 239 -3.33 12.53 -15.45
N LYS A 240 -3.09 13.72 -16.00
CA LYS A 240 -2.02 14.62 -15.54
C LYS A 240 -2.22 15.05 -14.08
N ALA A 241 -3.45 15.37 -13.68
CA ALA A 241 -3.76 15.75 -12.30
C ALA A 241 -3.51 14.56 -11.33
N MET A 242 -3.91 13.35 -11.70
CA MET A 242 -3.68 12.15 -10.89
C MET A 242 -2.21 11.75 -10.80
N LEU A 243 -1.45 11.95 -11.89
CA LEU A 243 0.00 11.75 -11.91
C LEU A 243 0.70 12.60 -10.85
N MET A 244 0.37 13.88 -10.75
CA MET A 244 1.02 14.79 -9.78
C MET A 244 0.84 14.32 -8.33
N HIS A 245 -0.36 13.87 -7.95
CA HIS A 245 -0.59 13.32 -6.60
C HIS A 245 0.16 12.03 -6.34
N LYS A 246 0.27 11.16 -7.35
CA LYS A 246 0.92 9.85 -7.20
C LYS A 246 2.44 9.92 -7.24
N ILE A 247 3.03 10.84 -8.01
CA ILE A 247 4.47 11.08 -8.03
C ILE A 247 4.99 11.34 -6.62
N SER A 248 4.36 12.27 -5.89
CA SER A 248 4.76 12.56 -4.52
C SER A 248 4.70 11.34 -3.61
N ASN A 249 3.63 10.56 -3.74
CA ASN A 249 3.44 9.37 -2.89
C ASN A 249 4.52 8.30 -3.14
N VAL A 250 4.94 8.12 -4.40
CA VAL A 250 6.01 7.16 -4.74
C VAL A 250 7.37 7.69 -4.31
N VAL A 251 7.65 8.97 -4.51
CA VAL A 251 8.91 9.58 -4.06
C VAL A 251 9.07 9.40 -2.55
N VAL A 252 8.05 9.74 -1.75
CA VAL A 252 8.13 9.63 -0.29
C VAL A 252 8.26 8.18 0.19
N ASN A 253 7.63 7.20 -0.48
CA ASN A 253 7.61 5.82 0.03
C ASN A 253 8.69 4.90 -0.56
N ASN A 254 9.31 5.23 -1.70
CA ASN A 254 10.28 4.35 -2.35
C ASN A 254 11.71 4.92 -2.42
N THR A 255 11.94 6.13 -1.94
CA THR A 255 13.31 6.69 -1.90
C THR A 255 14.13 6.23 -0.71
N ASP A 256 13.50 5.75 0.35
CA ASP A 256 14.19 5.32 1.57
C ASP A 256 15.21 4.21 1.28
N ASN A 257 14.81 3.15 0.59
CA ASN A 257 15.72 2.07 0.20
C ASN A 257 16.85 2.55 -0.73
N LEU A 258 16.51 3.43 -1.67
CA LEU A 258 17.49 4.01 -2.59
C LEU A 258 18.55 4.83 -1.82
N LEU A 259 18.12 5.67 -0.88
CA LEU A 259 19.03 6.48 -0.05
C LEU A 259 19.86 5.59 0.88
N ILE A 260 19.26 4.60 1.53
CA ILE A 260 20.00 3.64 2.37
C ILE A 260 21.03 2.89 1.54
N SER A 261 20.65 2.38 0.35
CA SER A 261 21.57 1.67 -0.54
C SER A 261 22.74 2.54 -1.01
N SER A 262 22.45 3.80 -1.38
CA SER A 262 23.46 4.71 -1.94
C SER A 262 24.38 5.32 -0.91
N PHE A 263 23.92 5.58 0.31
CA PHE A 263 24.68 6.27 1.35
C PHE A 263 25.21 5.36 2.45
N VAL A 264 24.48 4.29 2.79
CA VAL A 264 24.83 3.39 3.91
C VAL A 264 25.36 2.06 3.38
N GLY A 265 24.62 1.41 2.48
CA GLY A 265 25.02 0.15 1.83
C GLY A 265 23.83 -0.75 1.46
N VAL A 266 24.03 -1.58 0.44
CA VAL A 266 23.00 -2.47 -0.12
C VAL A 266 22.51 -3.50 0.89
N VAL A 267 23.41 -4.06 1.70
CA VAL A 267 23.06 -5.03 2.76
C VAL A 267 22.08 -4.41 3.77
N THR A 268 22.35 -3.17 4.18
CA THR A 268 21.49 -2.43 5.12
C THR A 268 20.10 -2.15 4.51
N ALA A 269 20.03 -1.83 3.23
CA ALA A 269 18.77 -1.71 2.50
C ALA A 269 18.00 -3.04 2.49
N GLY A 270 18.70 -4.18 2.40
CA GLY A 270 18.13 -5.52 2.54
C GLY A 270 17.53 -5.78 3.92
N ILE A 271 18.21 -5.39 4.98
CA ILE A 271 17.70 -5.45 6.35
C ILE A 271 16.41 -4.63 6.46
N TYR A 272 16.42 -3.37 6.01
CA TYR A 272 15.25 -2.52 5.99
C TYR A 272 14.07 -3.14 5.22
N SER A 273 14.33 -3.78 4.09
CA SER A 273 13.27 -4.44 3.30
C SER A 273 12.50 -5.50 4.09
N ASN A 274 13.13 -6.18 5.05
CA ASN A 274 12.47 -7.15 5.93
C ASN A 274 11.54 -6.46 6.93
N TYR A 275 11.99 -5.37 7.55
CA TYR A 275 11.15 -4.54 8.43
C TYR A 275 9.98 -3.92 7.67
N TYR A 276 10.26 -3.38 6.48
CA TYR A 276 9.24 -2.78 5.62
C TYR A 276 8.16 -3.78 5.22
N LEU A 277 8.52 -5.04 4.92
CA LEU A 277 7.56 -6.11 4.61
C LEU A 277 6.58 -6.33 5.77
N ILE A 278 7.07 -6.41 7.01
CA ILE A 278 6.24 -6.65 8.20
C ILE A 278 5.34 -5.44 8.46
N ILE A 279 5.94 -4.26 8.58
CA ILE A 279 5.23 -3.00 8.85
C ILE A 279 4.20 -2.71 7.76
N GLY A 280 4.57 -2.91 6.49
CA GLY A 280 3.71 -2.74 5.33
C GLY A 280 2.53 -3.70 5.31
N SER A 281 2.73 -4.95 5.71
CA SER A 281 1.66 -5.95 5.81
C SER A 281 0.64 -5.57 6.89
N VAL A 282 1.11 -5.17 8.07
CA VAL A 282 0.23 -4.68 9.15
C VAL A 282 -0.54 -3.44 8.70
N ARG A 283 0.17 -2.47 8.10
CA ARG A 283 -0.45 -1.25 7.55
C ARG A 283 -1.53 -1.58 6.53
N GLN A 284 -1.28 -2.49 5.61
CA GLN A 284 -2.23 -2.88 4.56
C GLN A 284 -3.53 -3.45 5.14
N VAL A 285 -3.44 -4.29 6.17
CA VAL A 285 -4.63 -4.83 6.87
C VAL A 285 -5.44 -3.72 7.53
N LEU A 286 -4.77 -2.80 8.24
CA LEU A 286 -5.43 -1.68 8.91
C LEU A 286 -6.05 -0.69 7.91
N ASP A 287 -5.36 -0.40 6.81
CA ASP A 287 -5.86 0.46 5.74
C ASP A 287 -7.12 -0.13 5.09
N GLN A 288 -7.18 -1.45 4.87
CA GLN A 288 -8.38 -2.12 4.36
C GLN A 288 -9.57 -1.99 5.32
N ALA A 289 -9.34 -2.12 6.64
CA ALA A 289 -10.37 -1.92 7.63
C ALA A 289 -10.92 -0.48 7.62
N MET A 290 -10.04 0.51 7.47
CA MET A 290 -10.42 1.92 7.38
C MET A 290 -11.14 2.28 6.06
N LEU A 291 -10.77 1.67 4.94
CA LEU A 291 -11.41 1.90 3.65
C LEU A 291 -12.89 1.48 3.62
N GLY A 292 -13.28 0.50 4.41
CA GLY A 292 -14.68 0.07 4.54
C GLY A 292 -15.64 1.19 4.96
N VAL A 293 -15.12 2.26 5.57
CA VAL A 293 -15.91 3.42 6.04
C VAL A 293 -15.97 4.54 4.98
N THR A 294 -15.11 4.52 3.97
CA THR A 294 -14.93 5.62 2.99
C THR A 294 -16.23 5.97 2.24
N ALA A 295 -16.94 4.97 1.75
CA ALA A 295 -18.19 5.18 1.02
C ALA A 295 -19.28 5.82 1.90
N SER A 296 -19.33 5.45 3.18
CA SER A 296 -20.26 6.02 4.16
C SER A 296 -19.95 7.50 4.41
N VAL A 297 -18.66 7.86 4.51
CA VAL A 297 -18.20 9.24 4.69
C VAL A 297 -18.53 10.11 3.47
N GLY A 298 -18.39 9.57 2.26
CA GLY A 298 -18.72 10.28 1.02
C GLY A 298 -20.20 10.70 0.95
N ASN A 299 -21.11 9.78 1.28
CA ASN A 299 -22.55 10.07 1.32
C ASN A 299 -22.91 11.12 2.38
N LEU A 300 -22.27 11.07 3.56
CA LEU A 300 -22.51 12.03 4.64
C LEU A 300 -22.12 13.46 4.22
N GLY A 301 -21.09 13.61 3.40
CA GLY A 301 -20.64 14.91 2.90
C GLY A 301 -21.71 15.64 2.07
N VAL A 302 -22.67 14.94 1.49
CA VAL A 302 -23.75 15.51 0.66
C VAL A 302 -25.03 15.73 1.45
N THR A 303 -25.33 14.87 2.43
CA THR A 303 -26.66 14.78 3.08
C THR A 303 -26.73 15.39 4.46
N GLU A 304 -25.60 15.59 5.18
CA GLU A 304 -25.61 15.90 6.59
C GLU A 304 -25.07 17.30 6.95
N GLU A 305 -25.50 17.79 8.11
CA GLU A 305 -25.05 19.06 8.67
C GLU A 305 -23.58 19.01 9.13
N LYS A 306 -22.92 20.19 9.15
CA LYS A 306 -21.48 20.30 9.48
C LYS A 306 -21.12 19.74 10.86
N GLU A 307 -22.02 19.86 11.83
CA GLU A 307 -21.78 19.36 13.21
C GLU A 307 -21.73 17.86 13.26
N LYS A 308 -22.62 17.18 12.56
CA LYS A 308 -22.67 15.72 12.46
C LYS A 308 -21.48 15.18 11.69
N ILE A 309 -21.05 15.88 10.62
CA ILE A 309 -19.81 15.57 9.88
C ILE A 309 -18.61 15.65 10.83
N GLY A 310 -18.52 16.70 11.66
CA GLY A 310 -17.45 16.86 12.64
C GLY A 310 -17.41 15.73 13.68
N GLN A 311 -18.57 15.32 14.22
CA GLN A 311 -18.67 14.19 15.15
C GLN A 311 -18.21 12.87 14.51
N ILE A 312 -18.57 12.63 13.25
CA ILE A 312 -18.16 11.41 12.52
C ILE A 312 -16.66 11.45 12.25
N PHE A 313 -16.11 12.63 11.89
CA PHE A 313 -14.67 12.82 11.74
C PHE A 313 -13.92 12.48 13.03
N ASP A 314 -14.37 13.01 14.16
CA ASP A 314 -13.78 12.76 15.48
C ASP A 314 -13.82 11.27 15.87
N ARG A 315 -14.93 10.57 15.58
CA ARG A 315 -15.08 9.13 15.81
C ARG A 315 -14.12 8.33 14.93
N LEU A 316 -14.02 8.66 13.62
CA LEU A 316 -13.12 7.97 12.71
C LEU A 316 -11.65 8.24 13.07
N PHE A 317 -11.34 9.47 13.46
CA PHE A 317 -10.01 9.83 13.93
C PHE A 317 -9.63 9.07 15.21
N PHE A 318 -10.56 8.89 16.15
CA PHE A 318 -10.35 8.08 17.35
C PHE A 318 -10.14 6.60 17.01
N ILE A 319 -10.92 6.03 16.07
CA ILE A 319 -10.75 4.66 15.60
C ILE A 319 -9.35 4.47 15.00
N GLY A 320 -8.91 5.39 14.13
CA GLY A 320 -7.57 5.38 13.56
C GLY A 320 -6.48 5.47 14.64
N TYR A 321 -6.63 6.39 15.59
CA TYR A 321 -5.75 6.52 16.75
C TYR A 321 -5.60 5.21 17.53
N TRP A 322 -6.71 4.57 17.89
CA TRP A 322 -6.69 3.32 18.64
C TRP A 322 -6.05 2.19 17.83
N MET A 323 -6.48 1.99 16.56
CA MET A 323 -5.99 0.90 15.72
C MET A 323 -4.49 1.01 15.43
N PHE A 324 -4.05 2.16 14.93
CA PHE A 324 -2.64 2.37 14.57
C PHE A 324 -1.75 2.56 15.79
N GLY A 325 -2.27 3.11 16.89
CA GLY A 325 -1.53 3.21 18.14
C GLY A 325 -1.29 1.85 18.79
N PHE A 326 -2.34 1.03 18.89
CA PHE A 326 -2.22 -0.35 19.35
C PHE A 326 -1.25 -1.16 18.49
N ALA A 327 -1.40 -1.12 17.17
CA ALA A 327 -0.51 -1.82 16.26
C ALA A 327 0.94 -1.26 16.31
N GLY A 328 1.12 0.04 16.50
CA GLY A 328 2.42 0.67 16.67
C GLY A 328 3.15 0.19 17.92
N ILE A 329 2.45 0.06 19.05
CA ILE A 329 3.01 -0.53 20.27
C ILE A 329 3.36 -2.00 20.05
N CYS A 330 2.46 -2.78 19.43
CA CYS A 330 2.74 -4.18 19.09
C CYS A 330 3.96 -4.31 18.19
N LEU A 331 4.09 -3.48 17.15
CA LEU A 331 5.25 -3.48 16.26
C LEU A 331 6.53 -3.17 17.04
N LEU A 332 6.53 -2.14 17.88
CA LEU A 332 7.71 -1.73 18.63
C LEU A 332 8.25 -2.84 19.56
N GLU A 333 7.34 -3.58 20.21
CA GLU A 333 7.71 -4.62 21.17
C GLU A 333 7.98 -5.99 20.53
N LEU A 334 7.39 -6.26 19.36
CA LEU A 334 7.42 -7.58 18.75
C LEU A 334 8.32 -7.68 17.50
N LEU A 335 8.69 -6.55 16.86
CA LEU A 335 9.49 -6.57 15.63
C LEU A 335 10.85 -7.27 15.84
N ASP A 336 11.61 -6.89 16.86
CA ASP A 336 12.93 -7.47 17.10
C ASP A 336 12.88 -8.98 17.38
N PRO A 337 12.08 -9.50 18.35
CA PRO A 337 11.99 -10.94 18.56
C PRO A 337 11.40 -11.67 17.35
N PHE A 338 10.53 -11.03 16.57
CA PHE A 338 9.99 -11.64 15.36
C PHE A 338 11.01 -11.71 14.23
N VAL A 339 11.78 -10.63 14.00
CA VAL A 339 12.84 -10.58 12.98
C VAL A 339 13.96 -11.56 13.35
N GLU A 340 14.33 -11.65 14.62
CA GLU A 340 15.32 -12.63 15.11
C GLU A 340 14.86 -14.06 14.80
N LEU A 341 13.60 -14.39 15.10
CA LEU A 341 13.04 -15.72 14.87
C LEU A 341 12.92 -16.04 13.37
N ALA A 342 12.43 -15.10 12.58
CA ALA A 342 12.14 -15.33 11.16
C ALA A 342 13.39 -15.28 10.28
N PHE A 343 14.21 -14.25 10.45
CA PHE A 343 15.35 -13.95 9.57
C PHE A 343 16.72 -14.16 10.22
N GLY A 344 16.81 -14.14 11.55
CA GLY A 344 18.04 -14.29 12.31
C GLY A 344 18.60 -12.97 12.84
N ARG A 345 19.49 -13.07 13.86
CA ARG A 345 20.07 -11.91 14.58
C ARG A 345 20.79 -10.92 13.71
N LYS A 346 21.40 -11.36 12.64
CA LYS A 346 22.15 -10.50 11.71
C LYS A 346 21.28 -9.47 10.96
N TYR A 347 19.95 -9.66 10.95
CA TYR A 347 19.00 -8.76 10.34
C TYR A 347 18.35 -7.79 11.35
N LEU A 348 18.84 -7.71 12.59
CA LEU A 348 18.32 -6.78 13.59
C LEU A 348 18.88 -5.37 13.38
N PHE A 349 18.01 -4.38 13.48
CA PHE A 349 18.40 -2.97 13.61
C PHE A 349 18.61 -2.58 15.07
N GLN A 350 19.31 -1.43 15.26
CA GLN A 350 19.37 -0.77 16.56
C GLN A 350 17.98 -0.29 16.99
N LYS A 351 17.72 -0.27 18.29
CA LYS A 351 16.40 0.09 18.84
C LYS A 351 15.91 1.48 18.40
N GLU A 352 16.81 2.43 18.24
CA GLU A 352 16.50 3.80 17.82
C GLU A 352 15.91 3.84 16.40
N ILE A 353 16.41 3.00 15.51
CA ILE A 353 15.92 2.88 14.13
C ILE A 353 14.50 2.27 14.15
N VAL A 354 14.29 1.21 14.93
CA VAL A 354 12.98 0.56 15.08
C VAL A 354 11.96 1.55 15.67
N LEU A 355 12.37 2.33 16.65
CA LEU A 355 11.53 3.36 17.27
C LEU A 355 11.06 4.40 16.23
N ILE A 356 11.99 4.96 15.42
CA ILE A 356 11.63 5.94 14.39
C ILE A 356 10.70 5.33 13.33
N LEU A 357 10.91 4.08 12.93
CA LEU A 357 10.03 3.35 12.02
C LEU A 357 8.60 3.21 12.58
N CYS A 358 8.49 2.83 13.87
CA CYS A 358 7.18 2.68 14.52
C CYS A 358 6.49 4.03 14.75
N ILE A 359 7.24 5.11 15.05
CA ILE A 359 6.70 6.48 15.12
C ILE A 359 6.16 6.90 13.75
N ASN A 360 6.92 6.69 12.67
CA ASN A 360 6.48 6.97 11.31
C ASN A 360 5.21 6.19 10.94
N PHE A 361 5.15 4.90 11.30
CA PHE A 361 3.97 4.07 11.11
C PHE A 361 2.75 4.67 11.84
N PHE A 362 2.89 5.04 13.10
CA PHE A 362 1.81 5.59 13.91
C PHE A 362 1.30 6.94 13.37
N ILE A 363 2.20 7.88 13.06
CA ILE A 363 1.83 9.20 12.53
C ILE A 363 1.14 9.08 11.17
N ASN A 364 1.65 8.25 10.27
CA ASN A 364 1.01 7.99 8.98
C ASN A 364 -0.35 7.30 9.14
N GLY A 365 -0.50 6.43 10.15
CA GLY A 365 -1.77 5.80 10.51
C GLY A 365 -2.80 6.82 11.02
N MET A 366 -2.39 7.74 11.88
CA MET A 366 -3.23 8.85 12.36
C MET A 366 -3.78 9.72 11.23
N ARG A 367 -2.98 9.94 10.17
CA ARG A 367 -3.40 10.69 8.99
C ARG A 367 -4.49 9.98 8.17
N ARG A 368 -4.65 8.65 8.31
CA ARG A 368 -5.56 7.88 7.46
C ARG A 368 -7.01 8.36 7.54
N ALA A 369 -7.51 8.67 8.73
CA ALA A 369 -8.85 9.23 8.93
C ALA A 369 -9.00 10.59 8.22
N VAL A 370 -7.99 11.44 8.32
CA VAL A 370 -7.95 12.77 7.68
C VAL A 370 -7.98 12.62 6.15
N LEU A 371 -7.18 11.70 5.59
CA LEU A 371 -7.13 11.42 4.17
C LEU A 371 -8.46 10.91 3.64
N ILE A 372 -9.10 9.97 4.34
CA ILE A 372 -10.43 9.44 3.96
C ILE A 372 -11.45 10.57 3.84
N PHE A 373 -11.50 11.48 4.83
CA PHE A 373 -12.41 12.62 4.78
C PHE A 373 -12.09 13.58 3.63
N LYS A 374 -10.83 13.92 3.45
CA LYS A 374 -10.37 14.80 2.38
C LYS A 374 -10.72 14.23 1.00
N GLU A 375 -10.45 12.95 0.81
CA GLU A 375 -10.71 12.23 -0.45
C GLU A 375 -12.21 12.11 -0.72
N SER A 376 -12.99 11.67 0.26
CA SER A 376 -14.43 11.49 0.12
C SER A 376 -15.18 12.81 -0.15
N MET A 377 -14.63 13.95 0.29
CA MET A 377 -15.21 15.27 0.10
C MET A 377 -14.63 16.06 -1.08
N GLY A 378 -13.73 15.45 -1.87
CA GLY A 378 -13.16 16.07 -3.06
C GLY A 378 -12.26 17.28 -2.80
N LEU A 379 -11.61 17.37 -1.62
CA LEU A 379 -10.82 18.54 -1.22
C LEU A 379 -9.38 18.55 -1.75
N PHE A 380 -9.07 17.75 -2.78
CA PHE A 380 -7.72 17.60 -3.36
C PHE A 380 -7.11 18.87 -3.92
N TRP A 381 -7.93 19.79 -4.39
CA TRP A 381 -7.44 21.02 -5.02
C TRP A 381 -6.73 21.95 -4.03
N TYR A 382 -7.17 21.94 -2.78
CA TYR A 382 -6.70 22.90 -1.77
C TYR A 382 -5.32 22.60 -1.23
N ASP A 383 -4.85 21.34 -1.31
CA ASP A 383 -3.54 20.92 -0.83
C ASP A 383 -2.63 20.35 -1.93
N ARG A 384 -2.90 20.64 -3.19
CA ARG A 384 -2.16 20.08 -4.35
C ARG A 384 -0.64 20.31 -4.31
N TYR A 385 -0.21 21.43 -3.76
CA TYR A 385 1.23 21.75 -3.65
C TYR A 385 1.90 21.09 -2.43
N LYS A 386 1.10 20.70 -1.41
CA LYS A 386 1.62 20.03 -0.21
C LYS A 386 2.37 18.75 -0.56
N ALA A 387 1.82 17.96 -1.47
CA ALA A 387 2.40 16.69 -1.89
C ALA A 387 3.81 16.87 -2.49
N ILE A 388 3.99 17.88 -3.35
CA ILE A 388 5.29 18.20 -3.95
C ILE A 388 6.25 18.72 -2.87
N ALA A 389 5.78 19.59 -1.98
CA ALA A 389 6.59 20.11 -0.88
C ALA A 389 7.06 19.00 0.06
N GLU A 390 6.17 18.04 0.39
CA GLU A 390 6.49 16.86 1.20
C GLU A 390 7.60 16.02 0.54
N ALA A 391 7.48 15.75 -0.77
CA ALA A 391 8.47 14.97 -1.51
C ALA A 391 9.85 15.66 -1.55
N ILE A 392 9.89 16.97 -1.82
CA ILE A 392 11.15 17.73 -1.85
C ILE A 392 11.77 17.78 -0.47
N LEU A 393 11.00 18.11 0.57
CA LEU A 393 11.50 18.18 1.95
C LEU A 393 11.96 16.81 2.43
N ASN A 394 11.23 15.73 2.10
CA ASN A 394 11.64 14.37 2.43
C ASN A 394 13.02 14.07 1.84
N LEU A 395 13.19 14.28 0.53
CA LEU A 395 14.45 14.00 -0.13
C LEU A 395 15.61 14.86 0.44
N VAL A 396 15.40 16.17 0.57
CA VAL A 396 16.45 17.10 1.06
C VAL A 396 16.84 16.78 2.50
N ILE A 397 15.87 16.63 3.40
CA ILE A 397 16.16 16.38 4.82
C ILE A 397 16.77 14.98 5.00
N SER A 398 16.28 13.96 4.29
CA SER A 398 16.82 12.60 4.34
C SER A 398 18.26 12.55 3.85
N VAL A 399 18.59 13.25 2.73
CA VAL A 399 19.96 13.33 2.22
C VAL A 399 20.89 14.06 3.21
N LEU A 400 20.43 15.13 3.85
CA LEU A 400 21.21 15.84 4.85
C LEU A 400 21.44 15.00 6.11
N LEU A 401 20.42 14.31 6.59
CA LEU A 401 20.51 13.54 7.83
C LEU A 401 21.20 12.18 7.65
N VAL A 402 21.11 11.54 6.48
CA VAL A 402 21.76 10.24 6.26
C VAL A 402 23.27 10.31 6.35
N THR A 403 23.88 11.44 5.98
CA THR A 403 25.34 11.65 6.07
C THR A 403 25.87 11.68 7.51
N HIS A 404 25.01 12.06 8.48
CA HIS A 404 25.39 12.18 9.90
C HIS A 404 24.84 11.01 10.75
N PHE A 405 23.63 10.54 10.46
CA PHE A 405 22.91 9.57 11.29
C PHE A 405 22.65 8.23 10.57
N GLY A 406 23.19 8.03 9.37
CA GLY A 406 23.00 6.80 8.61
C GLY A 406 21.51 6.50 8.37
N VAL A 407 21.10 5.25 8.60
CA VAL A 407 19.72 4.80 8.38
C VAL A 407 18.69 5.57 9.20
N ALA A 408 19.03 5.89 10.46
CA ALA A 408 18.14 6.68 11.33
C ALA A 408 17.87 8.07 10.73
N GLY A 409 18.85 8.65 10.04
CA GLY A 409 18.71 9.93 9.35
C GLY A 409 17.70 9.90 8.21
N VAL A 410 17.62 8.81 7.43
CA VAL A 410 16.62 8.65 6.36
C VAL A 410 15.20 8.67 6.94
N PHE A 411 14.96 7.89 7.98
CA PHE A 411 13.63 7.81 8.60
C PHE A 411 13.25 9.07 9.40
N ALA A 412 14.24 9.75 10.00
CA ALA A 412 14.04 11.06 10.61
C ALA A 412 13.67 12.12 9.55
N GLY A 413 14.24 12.05 8.35
CA GLY A 413 13.85 12.89 7.22
C GLY A 413 12.38 12.70 6.82
N THR A 414 11.93 11.45 6.73
CA THR A 414 10.53 11.10 6.47
C THR A 414 9.60 11.61 7.58
N PHE A 415 10.01 11.46 8.85
CA PHE A 415 9.28 12.03 9.98
C PHE A 415 9.16 13.55 9.89
N CYS A 416 10.26 14.25 9.72
CA CYS A 416 10.31 15.71 9.66
C CYS A 416 9.50 16.25 8.49
N SER A 417 9.64 15.69 7.29
CA SER A 417 8.89 16.14 6.12
C SER A 417 7.38 15.97 6.31
N THR A 418 6.95 14.83 6.87
CA THR A 418 5.54 14.54 7.17
C THR A 418 4.99 15.51 8.23
N VAL A 419 5.72 15.79 9.29
CA VAL A 419 5.31 16.72 10.35
C VAL A 419 5.26 18.15 9.83
N LEU A 420 6.26 18.58 9.05
CA LEU A 420 6.32 19.93 8.48
C LEU A 420 5.27 20.19 7.41
N THR A 421 4.65 19.18 6.82
CA THR A 421 3.69 19.33 5.73
C THR A 421 2.35 18.70 6.06
N SER A 422 2.24 17.39 6.02
CA SER A 422 0.99 16.65 5.99
C SER A 422 0.22 16.69 7.29
N VAL A 423 0.90 16.64 8.43
CA VAL A 423 0.26 16.57 9.76
C VAL A 423 -0.61 17.80 10.05
N TRP A 424 -0.26 18.96 9.53
CA TRP A 424 -1.03 20.18 9.79
C TRP A 424 -1.83 20.68 8.58
N VAL A 425 -1.33 20.53 7.33
CA VAL A 425 -2.02 21.02 6.14
C VAL A 425 -3.32 20.26 5.90
N GLU A 426 -3.30 18.93 6.01
CA GLU A 426 -4.46 18.09 5.71
C GLU A 426 -5.65 18.37 6.65
N PRO A 427 -5.49 18.39 7.99
CA PRO A 427 -6.58 18.79 8.88
C PRO A 427 -7.02 20.24 8.68
N TYR A 428 -6.07 21.16 8.46
CA TYR A 428 -6.38 22.56 8.20
C TYR A 428 -7.35 22.73 7.01
N VAL A 429 -7.12 21.98 5.92
CA VAL A 429 -7.99 22.01 4.74
C VAL A 429 -9.41 21.55 5.09
N ILE A 430 -9.56 20.46 5.84
CA ILE A 430 -10.88 19.95 6.24
C ILE A 430 -11.59 20.97 7.14
N TYR A 431 -10.90 21.47 8.16
CA TYR A 431 -11.49 22.42 9.13
C TYR A 431 -11.88 23.75 8.47
N LYS A 432 -11.04 24.29 7.60
CA LYS A 432 -11.30 25.55 6.90
C LYS A 432 -12.41 25.45 5.86
N TYR A 433 -12.33 24.46 4.98
CA TYR A 433 -13.20 24.43 3.79
C TYR A 433 -14.48 23.62 3.99
N ARG A 434 -14.48 22.65 4.90
CA ARG A 434 -15.66 21.80 5.16
C ARG A 434 -16.34 22.07 6.48
N LEU A 435 -15.63 22.00 7.59
CA LEU A 435 -16.22 22.15 8.91
C LEU A 435 -16.47 23.62 9.29
N LYS A 436 -15.68 24.55 8.72
CA LYS A 436 -15.71 25.99 9.03
C LYS A 436 -15.54 26.26 10.54
N LYS A 437 -14.64 25.53 11.16
CA LYS A 437 -14.27 25.62 12.58
C LYS A 437 -12.76 25.87 12.72
N PRO A 438 -12.29 26.48 13.82
CA PRO A 438 -10.86 26.61 14.08
C PRO A 438 -10.20 25.23 14.25
N VAL A 439 -9.03 25.05 13.63
CA VAL A 439 -8.30 23.77 13.63
C VAL A 439 -7.58 23.48 14.94
N ILE A 440 -7.44 24.48 15.83
CA ILE A 440 -6.70 24.35 17.08
C ILE A 440 -7.21 23.21 17.95
N GLY A 441 -8.54 23.01 18.00
CA GLY A 441 -9.17 21.93 18.76
C GLY A 441 -8.71 20.53 18.27
N PHE A 442 -8.45 20.37 16.98
CA PHE A 442 -7.87 19.14 16.45
C PHE A 442 -6.44 18.91 16.98
N PHE A 443 -5.59 19.94 16.94
CA PHE A 443 -4.21 19.80 17.40
C PHE A 443 -4.11 19.54 18.90
N VAL A 444 -4.96 20.17 19.72
CA VAL A 444 -5.03 19.87 21.16
C VAL A 444 -5.41 18.40 21.37
N LYS A 445 -6.41 17.89 20.63
CA LYS A 445 -6.80 16.48 20.67
C LYS A 445 -5.66 15.56 20.17
N TYR A 446 -4.98 15.93 19.10
CA TYR A 446 -3.84 15.21 18.52
C TYR A 446 -2.70 15.07 19.53
N VAL A 447 -2.27 16.18 20.16
CA VAL A 447 -1.19 16.18 21.18
C VAL A 447 -1.59 15.34 22.39
N ARG A 448 -2.84 15.46 22.86
CA ARG A 448 -3.36 14.60 23.94
C ARG A 448 -3.28 13.11 23.58
N TYR A 449 -3.64 12.74 22.35
CA TYR A 449 -3.56 11.36 21.87
C TYR A 449 -2.11 10.86 21.80
N LEU A 450 -1.17 11.69 21.35
CA LEU A 450 0.26 11.38 21.38
C LEU A 450 0.74 11.14 22.82
N GLY A 451 0.41 12.05 23.75
CA GLY A 451 0.82 11.93 25.15
C GLY A 451 0.28 10.66 25.82
N VAL A 452 -1.02 10.37 25.64
CA VAL A 452 -1.61 9.13 26.16
C VAL A 452 -0.95 7.90 25.57
N MET A 453 -0.71 7.89 24.24
CA MET A 453 -0.10 6.73 23.60
C MET A 453 1.35 6.51 24.06
N SER A 454 2.12 7.59 24.30
CA SER A 454 3.47 7.49 24.84
C SER A 454 3.48 6.90 26.26
N VAL A 455 2.53 7.27 27.11
CA VAL A 455 2.39 6.70 28.46
C VAL A 455 1.99 5.21 28.39
N VAL A 456 1.01 4.88 27.53
CA VAL A 456 0.58 3.48 27.33
C VAL A 456 1.72 2.62 26.80
N TRP A 457 2.49 3.14 25.85
CA TRP A 457 3.69 2.46 25.37
C TRP A 457 4.72 2.27 26.48
N GLY A 458 5.10 3.32 27.24
CA GLY A 458 6.08 3.22 28.32
C GLY A 458 5.70 2.18 29.39
N ILE A 459 4.40 2.08 29.75
CA ILE A 459 3.90 1.02 30.67
C ILE A 459 4.03 -0.36 30.03
N THR A 460 3.69 -0.48 28.74
CA THR A 460 3.78 -1.76 28.02
C THR A 460 5.23 -2.22 27.87
N GLU A 461 6.15 -1.32 27.50
CA GLU A 461 7.58 -1.58 27.41
C GLU A 461 8.15 -1.99 28.78
N PHE A 462 7.79 -1.28 29.84
CA PHE A 462 8.18 -1.66 31.21
C PHE A 462 7.77 -3.11 31.52
N CYS A 463 6.56 -3.52 31.22
CA CYS A 463 6.10 -4.89 31.41
C CYS A 463 6.84 -5.89 30.50
N CYS A 464 7.08 -5.52 29.24
CA CYS A 464 7.79 -6.36 28.29
C CYS A 464 9.27 -6.59 28.66
N ASN A 465 9.91 -5.66 29.36
CA ASN A 465 11.31 -5.77 29.79
C ASN A 465 11.55 -6.85 30.84
N PHE A 466 10.51 -7.30 31.56
CA PHE A 466 10.62 -8.45 32.45
C PHE A 466 10.68 -9.79 31.72
N VAL A 467 10.26 -9.83 30.46
CA VAL A 467 10.23 -11.04 29.63
C VAL A 467 11.59 -11.22 28.97
N LYS A 468 12.39 -12.17 29.50
CA LYS A 468 13.71 -12.55 28.98
C LYS A 468 13.72 -14.03 28.60
N GLY A 469 14.51 -14.42 27.61
CA GLY A 469 14.65 -15.82 27.20
C GLY A 469 14.88 -16.00 25.71
N GLN A 470 14.49 -17.16 25.19
CA GLN A 470 14.57 -17.47 23.76
C GLN A 470 13.55 -16.67 22.96
N ALA A 471 13.91 -16.25 21.74
CA ALA A 471 13.11 -15.36 20.89
C ALA A 471 11.63 -15.80 20.72
N PHE A 472 11.38 -17.11 20.60
CA PHE A 472 10.02 -17.64 20.48
C PHE A 472 9.17 -17.38 21.73
N TRP A 473 9.67 -17.71 22.92
CA TRP A 473 8.93 -17.49 24.17
C TRP A 473 8.79 -16.01 24.50
N VAL A 474 9.83 -15.20 24.21
CA VAL A 474 9.78 -13.74 24.33
C VAL A 474 8.67 -13.19 23.44
N LEU A 475 8.59 -13.64 22.18
CA LEU A 475 7.55 -13.21 21.24
C LEU A 475 6.13 -13.55 21.78
N VAL A 476 5.90 -14.78 22.22
CA VAL A 476 4.58 -15.24 22.71
C VAL A 476 4.16 -14.46 23.96
N CYS A 477 5.06 -14.32 24.94
CA CYS A 477 4.76 -13.62 26.18
C CYS A 477 4.52 -12.11 25.93
N ARG A 478 5.38 -11.45 25.13
CA ARG A 478 5.21 -10.05 24.77
C ARG A 478 3.94 -9.83 23.94
N LEU A 479 3.56 -10.75 23.06
CA LEU A 479 2.29 -10.69 22.33
C LEU A 479 1.10 -10.69 23.31
N GLY A 480 1.10 -11.55 24.32
CA GLY A 480 0.08 -11.54 25.37
C GLY A 480 0.00 -10.21 26.11
N ILE A 481 1.14 -9.65 26.51
CA ILE A 481 1.25 -8.33 27.16
C ILE A 481 0.69 -7.22 26.25
N CYS A 482 1.12 -7.20 25.00
CA CYS A 482 0.69 -6.20 24.02
C CYS A 482 -0.80 -6.28 23.68
N LEU A 483 -1.40 -7.48 23.68
CA LEU A 483 -2.84 -7.64 23.47
C LEU A 483 -3.66 -7.13 24.65
N VAL A 484 -3.17 -7.26 25.87
CA VAL A 484 -3.94 -6.93 27.08
C VAL A 484 -3.68 -5.50 27.56
N ILE A 485 -2.44 -5.13 27.83
CA ILE A 485 -2.10 -3.88 28.53
C ILE A 485 -2.55 -2.63 27.76
N PRO A 486 -2.18 -2.43 26.48
CA PRO A 486 -2.60 -1.22 25.76
C PRO A 486 -4.13 -1.09 25.68
N ASN A 487 -4.84 -2.19 25.40
CA ASN A 487 -6.29 -2.17 25.26
C ASN A 487 -6.99 -1.89 26.58
N VAL A 488 -6.52 -2.47 27.69
CA VAL A 488 -7.07 -2.22 29.04
C VAL A 488 -6.82 -0.77 29.45
N LEU A 489 -5.61 -0.24 29.25
CA LEU A 489 -5.30 1.15 29.60
C LEU A 489 -6.11 2.14 28.78
N LEU A 490 -6.20 1.95 27.46
CA LEU A 490 -7.01 2.79 26.57
C LEU A 490 -8.50 2.72 26.95
N TRP A 491 -9.00 1.52 27.29
CA TRP A 491 -10.36 1.37 27.78
C TRP A 491 -10.60 2.17 29.07
N PHE A 492 -9.71 2.07 30.06
CA PHE A 492 -9.86 2.84 31.32
C PHE A 492 -9.88 4.34 31.07
N ILE A 493 -9.02 4.86 30.17
CA ILE A 493 -8.91 6.28 29.87
C ILE A 493 -10.13 6.79 29.08
N TYR A 494 -10.60 6.01 28.09
CA TYR A 494 -11.59 6.49 27.12
C TYR A 494 -13.01 5.92 27.29
N LYS A 495 -13.26 4.95 28.19
CA LYS A 495 -14.59 4.29 28.36
C LYS A 495 -15.77 5.22 28.54
N ARG A 496 -15.54 6.44 29.05
CA ARG A 496 -16.58 7.45 29.26
C ARG A 496 -16.79 8.41 28.10
N THR A 497 -15.89 8.41 27.10
CA THR A 497 -15.98 9.31 25.94
C THR A 497 -17.02 8.84 24.93
N GLU A 498 -17.60 9.79 24.19
CA GLU A 498 -18.60 9.49 23.16
C GLU A 498 -18.00 8.69 21.98
N GLU A 499 -16.73 8.94 21.64
CA GLU A 499 -15.99 8.24 20.61
C GLU A 499 -15.85 6.75 20.95
N TRP A 500 -15.55 6.42 22.23
CA TRP A 500 -15.45 5.03 22.68
C TRP A 500 -16.81 4.32 22.66
N LYS A 501 -17.87 4.97 23.14
CA LYS A 501 -19.23 4.40 23.09
C LYS A 501 -19.65 4.11 21.65
N ALA A 502 -19.31 5.00 20.70
CA ALA A 502 -19.59 4.79 19.28
C ALA A 502 -18.82 3.59 18.71
N LEU A 503 -17.53 3.46 19.05
CA LEU A 503 -16.69 2.32 18.66
C LEU A 503 -17.26 1.01 19.22
N TRP A 504 -17.61 0.97 20.49
CA TRP A 504 -18.16 -0.21 21.14
C TRP A 504 -19.48 -0.66 20.51
N ASN A 505 -20.36 0.28 20.19
CA ASN A 505 -21.61 -0.01 19.48
C ASN A 505 -21.38 -0.54 18.06
N LEU A 506 -20.35 -0.04 17.37
CA LEU A 506 -19.95 -0.55 16.05
C LEU A 506 -19.46 -2.01 16.16
N LEU A 507 -18.59 -2.30 17.11
CA LEU A 507 -18.07 -3.65 17.35
C LEU A 507 -19.18 -4.64 17.70
N LYS A 508 -20.14 -4.24 18.58
CA LYS A 508 -21.33 -5.06 18.90
C LYS A 508 -22.18 -5.36 17.67
N ARG A 509 -22.40 -4.38 16.79
CA ARG A 509 -23.16 -4.59 15.54
C ARG A 509 -22.46 -5.55 14.58
N ILE A 510 -21.13 -5.45 14.44
CA ILE A 510 -20.34 -6.34 13.59
C ILE A 510 -20.40 -7.77 14.16
N ALA A 511 -20.13 -7.93 15.47
CA ALA A 511 -20.20 -9.22 16.14
C ALA A 511 -21.60 -9.85 16.00
N GLY A 512 -22.68 -9.07 16.24
CA GLY A 512 -24.06 -9.53 16.08
C GLY A 512 -24.38 -10.01 14.64
N LYS A 513 -23.84 -9.36 13.61
CA LYS A 513 -24.02 -9.79 12.22
C LYS A 513 -23.25 -11.06 11.89
N VAL A 514 -22.03 -11.21 12.39
CA VAL A 514 -21.21 -12.42 12.20
C VAL A 514 -21.85 -13.63 12.88
N PHE A 515 -22.34 -13.48 14.11
CA PHE A 515 -23.03 -14.57 14.83
C PHE A 515 -24.45 -14.87 14.30
N ALA A 516 -25.14 -13.87 13.72
CA ALA A 516 -26.44 -14.08 13.09
C ALA A 516 -26.36 -14.69 11.68
N GLY A 517 -25.27 -14.40 10.93
CA GLY A 517 -25.03 -14.96 9.59
C GLY A 517 -24.60 -16.43 9.59
N GLY A 518 -24.15 -16.99 10.72
CA GLY A 518 -23.82 -18.41 10.88
C GLY A 518 -25.04 -19.33 11.14
N LYS A 519 -26.25 -18.77 11.12
CA LYS A 519 -27.52 -19.52 11.34
C LYS A 519 -28.43 -19.55 10.10
N ARG A 520 -27.89 -19.30 8.91
CA ARG A 520 -28.63 -19.51 7.66
C ARG A 520 -27.89 -20.47 6.75
#